data_49646f20da4d98688813fd0449a7ed08
#
_entry.id   49646f20da4d98688813fd0449a7ed08
#
_cell.length_a   1.000
_cell.length_b   1.000
_cell.length_c   1.000
_cell.angle_alpha   90.00
_cell.angle_beta   90.00
_cell.angle_gamma   90.00
#
_symmetry.space_group_name_H-M   'P 1'
#
loop_
_entity.id
_entity.type
_entity.pdbx_description
1 polymer ?
#
loop_
_entity_poly.entity_id
_entity_poly.type
_entity_poly.pdbx_seq_one_letter_code
_entity_poly.pdbx_strand_id
1 'polypeptide(L)'
;CVVGGGVGCAIALPVAEKLHEIGCEVHSIVGFRNKDLVILEDEFKACSDKFILMTDDGSYGQKGVVTAPLEEMIKAGEDYDLVITIGPLIMMKFVVKTTKPYNIPTTVSMNPIMIDGTGMCGGCRLTVDGQTKFACVDGPDFDGFKVDFDEAMKRGAMYKPFERHAYEETCNLFKKEVE
;
A
#
# COMPACT_ATOMS: atom_id res chain seq x y z
N CYS A 1 8.58 8.43 6.21
CA CYS A 1 8.25 7.02 6.49
C CYS A 1 7.64 6.38 5.25
N VAL A 2 8.13 5.19 4.85
CA VAL A 2 7.62 4.42 3.71
C VAL A 2 6.90 3.17 4.23
N VAL A 3 5.61 3.05 3.91
CA VAL A 3 4.76 1.96 4.39
C VAL A 3 4.34 1.10 3.21
N GLY A 4 4.85 -0.13 3.15
CA GLY A 4 4.58 -1.10 2.09
C GLY A 4 3.66 -2.23 2.54
N GLY A 5 2.77 -2.71 1.65
CA GLY A 5 1.90 -3.85 1.95
C GLY A 5 1.86 -4.90 0.84
N GLY A 6 2.25 -6.14 1.15
CA GLY A 6 2.30 -7.25 0.20
C GLY A 6 3.11 -6.91 -1.05
N VAL A 7 2.58 -7.15 -2.24
CA VAL A 7 3.20 -6.80 -3.52
C VAL A 7 3.50 -5.29 -3.64
N GLY A 8 2.76 -4.42 -2.93
CA GLY A 8 3.05 -2.98 -2.90
C GLY A 8 4.46 -2.64 -2.41
N CYS A 9 5.12 -3.54 -1.67
CA CYS A 9 6.52 -3.38 -1.26
C CYS A 9 7.47 -3.28 -2.46
N ALA A 10 7.18 -3.98 -3.57
CA ALA A 10 8.00 -3.89 -4.78
C ALA A 10 7.95 -2.50 -5.45
N ILE A 11 6.87 -1.75 -5.22
CA ILE A 11 6.73 -0.37 -5.71
C ILE A 11 7.27 0.62 -4.65
N ALA A 12 7.16 0.29 -3.38
CA ALA A 12 7.62 1.12 -2.27
C ALA A 12 9.16 1.16 -2.16
N LEU A 13 9.84 0.05 -2.50
CA LEU A 13 11.29 -0.05 -2.41
C LEU A 13 12.04 1.02 -3.22
N PRO A 14 11.80 1.23 -4.52
CA PRO A 14 12.50 2.27 -5.29
C PRO A 14 12.31 3.68 -4.71
N VAL A 15 11.17 3.92 -4.05
CA VAL A 15 10.91 5.19 -3.38
C VAL A 15 11.79 5.32 -2.13
N ALA A 16 11.87 4.27 -1.30
CA ALA A 16 12.74 4.24 -0.12
C ALA A 16 14.21 4.40 -0.50
N GLU A 17 14.68 3.65 -1.51
CA GLU A 17 16.04 3.74 -2.03
C GLU A 17 16.37 5.16 -2.49
N LYS A 18 15.46 5.79 -3.27
CA LYS A 18 15.72 7.14 -3.77
C LYS A 18 15.73 8.18 -2.66
N LEU A 19 14.85 8.09 -1.68
CA LEU A 19 14.84 8.98 -0.52
C LEU A 19 16.15 8.83 0.28
N HIS A 20 16.59 7.62 0.53
CA HIS A 20 17.85 7.35 1.22
C HIS A 20 19.07 7.87 0.44
N GLU A 21 19.11 7.64 -0.88
CA GLU A 21 20.17 8.14 -1.77
C GLU A 21 20.35 9.66 -1.73
N ILE A 22 19.24 10.41 -1.63
CA ILE A 22 19.27 11.88 -1.55
C ILE A 22 19.49 12.42 -0.14
N GLY A 23 19.73 11.52 0.84
CA GLY A 23 20.10 11.87 2.21
C GLY A 23 18.93 12.11 3.17
N CYS A 24 17.73 11.61 2.85
CA CYS A 24 16.63 11.59 3.81
C CYS A 24 16.86 10.51 4.87
N GLU A 25 16.41 10.74 6.10
CA GLU A 25 16.22 9.68 7.09
C GLU A 25 14.98 8.87 6.70
N VAL A 26 15.15 7.58 6.44
CA VAL A 26 14.10 6.71 5.94
C VAL A 26 13.72 5.65 6.96
N HIS A 27 12.48 5.66 7.41
CA HIS A 27 11.88 4.58 8.19
C HIS A 27 10.95 3.76 7.29
N SER A 28 11.21 2.46 7.18
CA SER A 28 10.36 1.57 6.38
C SER A 28 9.57 0.60 7.26
N ILE A 29 8.27 0.53 7.00
CA ILE A 29 7.36 -0.44 7.63
C ILE A 29 6.75 -1.29 6.53
N VAL A 30 7.02 -2.59 6.54
CA VAL A 30 6.48 -3.51 5.53
C VAL A 30 5.57 -4.55 6.16
N GLY A 31 4.45 -4.85 5.51
CA GLY A 31 3.46 -5.79 6.03
C GLY A 31 3.09 -6.88 5.04
N PHE A 32 3.00 -8.11 5.54
CA PHE A 32 2.63 -9.29 4.75
C PHE A 32 1.61 -10.13 5.51
N ARG A 33 0.93 -11.06 4.85
CA ARG A 33 0.01 -11.98 5.52
C ARG A 33 0.74 -13.02 6.36
N ASN A 34 1.86 -13.56 5.85
CA ASN A 34 2.67 -14.58 6.48
C ASN A 34 4.10 -14.53 5.94
N LYS A 35 4.99 -15.36 6.53
CA LYS A 35 6.41 -15.46 6.16
C LYS A 35 6.65 -15.79 4.68
N ASP A 36 5.84 -16.67 4.10
CA ASP A 36 6.07 -17.16 2.73
C ASP A 36 5.84 -16.09 1.66
N LEU A 37 5.16 -14.99 2.04
CA LEU A 37 4.89 -13.85 1.16
C LEU A 37 5.85 -12.68 1.36
N VAL A 38 6.84 -12.80 2.24
CA VAL A 38 7.83 -11.75 2.49
C VAL A 38 8.76 -11.62 1.28
N ILE A 39 8.90 -10.39 0.79
CA ILE A 39 9.80 -10.05 -0.32
C ILE A 39 10.65 -8.83 0.05
N LEU A 40 11.84 -8.71 -0.54
CA LEU A 40 12.70 -7.52 -0.54
C LEU A 40 13.11 -7.03 0.86
N GLU A 41 13.20 -7.95 1.82
CA GLU A 41 13.55 -7.60 3.21
C GLU A 41 14.95 -6.99 3.33
N ASP A 42 15.93 -7.63 2.67
CA ASP A 42 17.33 -7.20 2.76
C ASP A 42 17.55 -5.87 2.04
N GLU A 43 16.85 -5.66 0.93
CA GLU A 43 16.88 -4.41 0.18
C GLU A 43 16.30 -3.25 0.99
N PHE A 44 15.17 -3.44 1.65
CA PHE A 44 14.60 -2.42 2.55
C PHE A 44 15.52 -2.12 3.73
N LYS A 45 16.15 -3.14 4.33
CA LYS A 45 17.12 -2.94 5.40
C LYS A 45 18.34 -2.12 4.96
N ALA A 46 18.77 -2.30 3.71
CA ALA A 46 19.92 -1.59 3.14
C ALA A 46 19.66 -0.10 2.91
N CYS A 47 18.39 0.31 2.68
CA CYS A 47 18.01 1.68 2.37
C CYS A 47 17.16 2.36 3.46
N SER A 48 17.14 1.80 4.68
CA SER A 48 16.32 2.36 5.77
C SER A 48 17.13 2.50 7.05
N ASP A 49 17.00 3.67 7.69
CA ASP A 49 17.59 3.92 9.01
C ASP A 49 16.85 3.15 10.12
N LYS A 50 15.55 2.93 9.91
CA LYS A 50 14.72 2.06 10.74
C LYS A 50 13.85 1.17 9.86
N PHE A 51 13.87 -0.14 10.12
CA PHE A 51 13.09 -1.13 9.37
C PHE A 51 12.24 -1.96 10.31
N ILE A 52 10.94 -2.08 9.99
CA ILE A 52 9.99 -2.91 10.73
C ILE A 52 9.24 -3.80 9.74
N LEU A 53 9.25 -5.10 10.02
CA LEU A 53 8.50 -6.10 9.26
C LEU A 53 7.38 -6.69 10.11
N MET A 54 6.17 -6.66 9.54
CA MET A 54 4.95 -7.16 10.17
C MET A 54 4.39 -8.36 9.40
N THR A 55 3.83 -9.33 10.11
CA THR A 55 2.99 -10.37 9.51
C THR A 55 1.67 -10.48 10.26
N ASP A 56 0.56 -10.65 9.52
CA ASP A 56 -0.79 -10.73 10.13
C ASP A 56 -0.90 -11.92 11.09
N ASP A 57 -0.31 -13.06 10.71
CA ASP A 57 -0.35 -14.30 11.50
C ASP A 57 0.76 -14.41 12.56
N GLY A 58 1.78 -13.56 12.51
CA GLY A 58 2.94 -13.59 13.41
C GLY A 58 3.95 -14.69 13.08
N SER A 59 3.91 -15.25 11.88
CA SER A 59 4.84 -16.30 11.45
C SER A 59 6.27 -15.79 11.22
N TYR A 60 6.43 -14.46 11.05
CA TYR A 60 7.72 -13.81 10.90
C TYR A 60 7.66 -12.31 11.26
N GLY A 61 8.77 -11.76 11.74
CA GLY A 61 8.81 -10.37 12.21
C GLY A 61 7.88 -10.11 13.40
N GLN A 62 7.22 -8.96 13.41
CA GLN A 62 6.25 -8.63 14.46
C GLN A 62 4.83 -9.03 14.00
N LYS A 63 4.01 -9.51 14.92
CA LYS A 63 2.61 -9.85 14.63
C LYS A 63 1.74 -8.60 14.63
N GLY A 64 0.96 -8.43 13.58
CA GLY A 64 -0.04 -7.35 13.51
C GLY A 64 -0.03 -6.61 12.20
N VAL A 65 -0.57 -5.38 12.22
CA VAL A 65 -0.75 -4.53 11.05
C VAL A 65 0.24 -3.36 11.06
N VAL A 66 0.61 -2.87 9.89
CA VAL A 66 1.62 -1.81 9.70
C VAL A 66 1.31 -0.48 10.41
N THR A 67 0.03 -0.24 10.72
CA THR A 67 -0.39 0.98 11.42
C THR A 67 -0.01 0.99 12.90
N ALA A 68 0.17 -0.17 13.52
CA ALA A 68 0.53 -0.25 14.94
C ALA A 68 1.93 0.34 15.20
N PRO A 69 3.02 -0.12 14.55
CA PRO A 69 4.33 0.47 14.75
C PRO A 69 4.40 1.91 14.25
N LEU A 70 3.68 2.29 13.20
CA LEU A 70 3.62 3.68 12.76
C LEU A 70 3.06 4.60 13.87
N GLU A 71 1.94 4.20 14.47
CA GLU A 71 1.32 4.97 15.56
C GLU A 71 2.21 5.02 16.81
N GLU A 72 2.87 3.92 17.15
CA GLU A 72 3.83 3.85 18.26
C GLU A 72 5.00 4.81 18.05
N MET A 73 5.60 4.84 16.86
CA MET A 73 6.70 5.73 16.53
C MET A 73 6.27 7.21 16.62
N ILE A 74 5.11 7.56 16.05
CA ILE A 74 4.57 8.92 16.13
C ILE A 74 4.35 9.32 17.60
N LYS A 75 3.77 8.43 18.42
CA LYS A 75 3.56 8.68 19.86
C LYS A 75 4.86 8.75 20.67
N ALA A 76 5.90 8.07 20.22
CA ALA A 76 7.23 8.14 20.81
C ALA A 76 7.99 9.43 20.50
N GLY A 77 7.44 10.28 19.60
CA GLY A 77 8.01 11.58 19.26
C GLY A 77 8.79 11.60 17.94
N GLU A 78 8.67 10.55 17.12
CA GLU A 78 9.21 10.59 15.74
C GLU A 78 8.42 11.63 14.94
N ASP A 79 9.14 12.58 14.36
CA ASP A 79 8.57 13.67 13.58
C ASP A 79 8.77 13.39 12.07
N TYR A 80 7.67 13.09 11.38
CA TYR A 80 7.70 12.74 9.97
C TYR A 80 7.26 13.92 9.10
N ASP A 81 8.13 14.36 8.19
CA ASP A 81 7.78 15.33 7.14
C ASP A 81 6.79 14.73 6.13
N LEU A 82 6.88 13.42 5.88
CA LEU A 82 6.09 12.73 4.89
C LEU A 82 5.93 11.25 5.21
N VAL A 83 4.72 10.73 5.05
CA VAL A 83 4.43 9.30 5.00
C VAL A 83 4.02 8.94 3.58
N ILE A 84 4.64 7.91 3.00
CA ILE A 84 4.26 7.36 1.70
C ILE A 84 3.75 5.95 1.92
N THR A 85 2.56 5.63 1.42
CA THR A 85 1.99 4.29 1.61
C THR A 85 1.53 3.67 0.31
N ILE A 86 1.93 2.41 0.09
CA ILE A 86 1.70 1.65 -1.14
C ILE A 86 1.30 0.22 -0.78
N GLY A 87 0.08 -0.16 -1.18
CA GLY A 87 -0.42 -1.50 -0.88
C GLY A 87 -1.94 -1.62 -1.02
N PRO A 88 -2.57 -2.56 -0.33
CA PRO A 88 -4.02 -2.71 -0.35
C PRO A 88 -4.75 -1.44 0.06
N LEU A 89 -5.85 -1.10 -0.63
CA LEU A 89 -6.64 0.12 -0.36
C LEU A 89 -7.03 0.27 1.12
N ILE A 90 -7.41 -0.85 1.75
CA ILE A 90 -7.77 -0.86 3.17
C ILE A 90 -6.58 -0.48 4.06
N MET A 91 -5.37 -0.97 3.75
CA MET A 91 -4.16 -0.62 4.49
C MET A 91 -3.85 0.87 4.35
N MET A 92 -3.85 1.40 3.13
CA MET A 92 -3.60 2.83 2.86
C MET A 92 -4.62 3.72 3.57
N LYS A 93 -5.91 3.35 3.55
CA LYS A 93 -6.96 4.05 4.31
C LYS A 93 -6.63 4.14 5.80
N PHE A 94 -6.18 3.03 6.41
CA PHE A 94 -5.85 3.03 7.84
C PHE A 94 -4.55 3.78 8.14
N VAL A 95 -3.54 3.72 7.27
CA VAL A 95 -2.33 4.55 7.40
C VAL A 95 -2.70 6.03 7.41
N VAL A 96 -3.52 6.48 6.44
CA VAL A 96 -4.02 7.86 6.38
C VAL A 96 -4.82 8.22 7.64
N LYS A 97 -5.66 7.31 8.14
CA LYS A 97 -6.40 7.52 9.38
C LYS A 97 -5.48 7.68 10.59
N THR A 98 -4.33 6.99 10.61
CA THR A 98 -3.33 7.09 11.68
C THR A 98 -2.58 8.41 11.62
N THR A 99 -2.19 8.88 10.44
CA THR A 99 -1.37 10.10 10.27
C THR A 99 -2.19 11.39 10.36
N LYS A 100 -3.47 11.35 9.97
CA LYS A 100 -4.34 12.53 9.90
C LYS A 100 -4.48 13.30 11.22
N PRO A 101 -4.66 12.67 12.41
CA PRO A 101 -4.76 13.39 13.68
C PRO A 101 -3.50 14.20 14.04
N TYR A 102 -2.36 13.78 13.51
CA TYR A 102 -1.06 14.43 13.72
C TYR A 102 -0.71 15.41 12.58
N ASN A 103 -1.60 15.54 11.60
CA ASN A 103 -1.41 16.38 10.42
C ASN A 103 -0.11 16.08 9.64
N ILE A 104 0.32 14.81 9.62
CA ILE A 104 1.50 14.35 8.89
C ILE A 104 1.12 14.15 7.43
N PRO A 105 1.71 14.88 6.47
CA PRO A 105 1.44 14.72 5.04
C PRO A 105 1.55 13.25 4.63
N THR A 106 0.56 12.73 3.93
CA THR A 106 0.53 11.31 3.58
C THR A 106 0.19 11.13 2.11
N THR A 107 1.14 10.64 1.34
CA THR A 107 0.96 10.27 -0.06
C THR A 107 0.53 8.81 -0.15
N VAL A 108 -0.49 8.54 -0.96
CA VAL A 108 -0.99 7.19 -1.24
C VAL A 108 -0.85 6.87 -2.71
N SER A 109 -0.30 5.71 -3.03
CA SER A 109 -0.20 5.25 -4.42
C SER A 109 -1.39 4.37 -4.76
N MET A 110 -2.35 4.95 -5.48
CA MET A 110 -3.64 4.31 -5.77
C MET A 110 -3.49 3.26 -6.87
N ASN A 111 -4.13 2.11 -6.68
CA ASN A 111 -4.01 0.93 -7.53
C ASN A 111 -5.34 0.43 -8.13
N PRO A 112 -6.20 1.30 -8.69
CA PRO A 112 -7.37 0.83 -9.41
C PRO A 112 -6.95 0.11 -10.71
N ILE A 113 -7.87 -0.69 -11.26
CA ILE A 113 -7.65 -1.32 -12.57
C ILE A 113 -7.48 -0.23 -13.63
N MET A 114 -6.34 -0.26 -14.33
CA MET A 114 -6.01 0.64 -15.44
C MET A 114 -6.05 -0.15 -16.74
N ILE A 115 -7.01 0.15 -17.62
CA ILE A 115 -7.23 -0.61 -18.86
C ILE A 115 -6.40 -0.04 -20.00
N ASP A 116 -6.53 1.25 -20.31
CA ASP A 116 -5.83 1.88 -21.42
C ASP A 116 -4.65 2.79 -21.01
N GLY A 117 -4.65 3.33 -19.80
CA GLY A 117 -3.58 4.19 -19.32
C GLY A 117 -3.58 5.61 -19.86
N THR A 118 -4.56 6.02 -20.66
CA THR A 118 -4.60 7.32 -21.35
C THR A 118 -5.63 8.30 -20.77
N GLY A 119 -6.42 7.86 -19.80
CA GLY A 119 -7.51 8.63 -19.21
C GLY A 119 -8.82 8.59 -20.01
N MET A 120 -8.86 7.90 -21.15
CA MET A 120 -10.05 7.89 -22.01
C MET A 120 -11.13 6.93 -21.51
N CYS A 121 -10.77 5.73 -21.05
CA CYS A 121 -11.76 4.71 -20.68
C CYS A 121 -12.46 4.97 -19.34
N GLY A 122 -11.88 5.80 -18.46
CA GLY A 122 -12.43 6.11 -17.15
C GLY A 122 -12.45 4.93 -16.15
N GLY A 123 -11.79 3.81 -16.48
CA GLY A 123 -11.73 2.61 -15.62
C GLY A 123 -11.10 2.87 -14.26
N CYS A 124 -10.04 3.65 -14.24
CA CYS A 124 -9.26 3.97 -13.05
C CYS A 124 -9.72 5.25 -12.30
N ARG A 125 -10.94 5.73 -12.57
CA ARG A 125 -11.44 6.94 -11.89
C ARG A 125 -11.63 6.72 -10.41
N LEU A 126 -11.34 7.77 -9.65
CA LEU A 126 -11.55 7.87 -8.20
C LEU A 126 -11.88 9.31 -7.84
N THR A 127 -12.42 9.54 -6.66
CA THR A 127 -12.70 10.89 -6.16
C THR A 127 -11.58 11.36 -5.23
N VAL A 128 -10.98 12.51 -5.58
CA VAL A 128 -9.96 13.20 -4.80
C VAL A 128 -10.39 14.66 -4.62
N ASP A 129 -10.51 15.11 -3.38
CA ASP A 129 -11.00 16.47 -3.03
C ASP A 129 -12.35 16.81 -3.69
N GLY A 130 -13.27 15.83 -3.69
CA GLY A 130 -14.59 15.98 -4.31
C GLY A 130 -14.60 16.02 -5.85
N GLN A 131 -13.44 15.85 -6.50
CA GLN A 131 -13.30 15.86 -7.96
C GLN A 131 -12.97 14.46 -8.49
N THR A 132 -13.52 14.13 -9.66
CA THR A 132 -13.15 12.92 -10.37
C THR A 132 -11.73 13.06 -10.95
N LYS A 133 -10.86 12.12 -10.59
CA LYS A 133 -9.49 11.98 -11.10
C LYS A 133 -9.31 10.61 -11.74
N PHE A 134 -8.34 10.50 -12.63
CA PHE A 134 -7.97 9.25 -13.28
C PHE A 134 -6.56 8.85 -12.85
N ALA A 135 -6.43 7.76 -12.09
CA ALA A 135 -5.13 7.37 -11.52
C ALA A 135 -4.02 7.18 -12.58
N CYS A 136 -4.37 6.80 -13.81
CA CYS A 136 -3.39 6.60 -14.87
C CYS A 136 -2.78 7.89 -15.45
N VAL A 137 -3.43 9.05 -15.30
CA VAL A 137 -2.97 10.34 -15.86
C VAL A 137 -2.83 11.44 -14.81
N ASP A 138 -3.66 11.42 -13.75
CA ASP A 138 -3.60 12.42 -12.66
C ASP A 138 -2.76 11.93 -11.47
N GLY A 139 -2.50 10.61 -11.39
CA GLY A 139 -1.81 9.90 -10.33
C GLY A 139 -0.65 9.05 -10.87
N PRO A 140 -0.38 7.87 -10.29
CA PRO A 140 -1.19 7.17 -9.27
C PRO A 140 -1.11 7.74 -7.85
N ASP A 141 -0.19 8.66 -7.59
CA ASP A 141 0.09 9.19 -6.26
C ASP A 141 -0.79 10.41 -5.96
N PHE A 142 -1.46 10.37 -4.81
CA PHE A 142 -2.38 11.41 -4.38
C PHE A 142 -2.18 11.76 -2.90
N ASP A 143 -2.60 12.97 -2.52
CA ASP A 143 -2.75 13.35 -1.12
C ASP A 143 -3.81 12.46 -0.45
N GLY A 144 -3.36 11.59 0.46
CA GLY A 144 -4.22 10.62 1.12
C GLY A 144 -5.37 11.24 1.92
N PHE A 145 -5.22 12.49 2.38
CA PHE A 145 -6.28 13.19 3.12
C PHE A 145 -7.47 13.58 2.24
N LYS A 146 -7.29 13.58 0.93
CA LYS A 146 -8.28 14.01 -0.06
C LYS A 146 -8.93 12.85 -0.82
N VAL A 147 -8.38 11.63 -0.72
CA VAL A 147 -8.91 10.46 -1.42
C VAL A 147 -10.17 9.92 -0.75
N ASP A 148 -11.22 9.67 -1.53
CA ASP A 148 -12.39 8.89 -1.10
C ASP A 148 -12.09 7.39 -1.20
N PHE A 149 -11.58 6.84 -0.11
CA PHE A 149 -11.28 5.40 -0.03
C PHE A 149 -12.52 4.51 -0.06
N ASP A 150 -13.65 4.99 0.44
CA ASP A 150 -14.88 4.20 0.49
C ASP A 150 -15.44 3.99 -0.92
N GLU A 151 -15.43 5.03 -1.76
CA GLU A 151 -15.76 4.91 -3.17
C GLU A 151 -14.74 3.99 -3.87
N ALA A 152 -13.44 4.22 -3.70
CA ALA A 152 -12.41 3.43 -4.34
C ALA A 152 -12.54 1.93 -4.00
N MET A 153 -12.82 1.58 -2.74
CA MET A 153 -13.04 0.18 -2.33
C MET A 153 -14.32 -0.41 -2.94
N LYS A 154 -15.43 0.35 -3.00
CA LYS A 154 -16.67 -0.11 -3.64
C LYS A 154 -16.44 -0.40 -5.13
N ARG A 155 -15.71 0.48 -5.81
CA ARG A 155 -15.35 0.28 -7.23
C ARG A 155 -14.45 -0.93 -7.43
N GLY A 156 -13.43 -1.09 -6.60
CA GLY A 156 -12.52 -2.26 -6.63
C GLY A 156 -13.21 -3.59 -6.31
N ALA A 157 -14.40 -3.56 -5.72
CA ALA A 157 -15.19 -4.77 -5.44
C ALA A 157 -16.13 -5.18 -6.59
N MET A 158 -16.32 -4.34 -7.60
CA MET A 158 -17.35 -4.52 -8.64
C MET A 158 -17.23 -5.85 -9.39
N TYR A 159 -16.02 -6.31 -9.68
CA TYR A 159 -15.77 -7.53 -10.45
C TYR A 159 -15.42 -8.75 -9.60
N LYS A 160 -15.28 -8.60 -8.26
CA LYS A 160 -14.89 -9.70 -7.37
C LYS A 160 -15.72 -10.98 -7.48
N PRO A 161 -17.06 -10.93 -7.65
CA PRO A 161 -17.84 -12.15 -7.83
C PRO A 161 -17.45 -12.91 -9.10
N PHE A 162 -17.20 -12.20 -10.21
CA PHE A 162 -16.79 -12.78 -11.49
C PHE A 162 -15.35 -13.30 -11.43
N GLU A 163 -14.45 -12.57 -10.76
CA GLU A 163 -13.06 -12.98 -10.54
C GLU A 163 -13.00 -14.27 -9.72
N ARG A 164 -13.82 -14.36 -8.65
CA ARG A 164 -13.90 -15.57 -7.82
C ARG A 164 -14.42 -16.76 -8.62
N HIS A 165 -15.47 -16.59 -9.40
CA HIS A 165 -16.03 -17.62 -10.25
C HIS A 165 -15.00 -18.12 -11.27
N ALA A 166 -14.33 -17.20 -11.99
CA ALA A 166 -13.27 -17.55 -12.92
C ALA A 166 -12.09 -18.27 -12.24
N TYR A 167 -11.70 -17.84 -11.03
CA TYR A 167 -10.65 -18.51 -10.26
C TYR A 167 -11.03 -19.93 -9.87
N GLU A 168 -12.26 -20.14 -9.37
CA GLU A 168 -12.76 -21.45 -8.93
C GLU A 168 -12.94 -22.43 -10.10
N GLU A 169 -13.39 -21.95 -11.26
CA GLU A 169 -13.73 -22.82 -12.41
C GLU A 169 -12.57 -23.02 -13.39
N THR A 170 -11.79 -21.98 -13.66
CA THR A 170 -10.82 -21.99 -14.77
C THR A 170 -9.36 -21.86 -14.34
N CYS A 171 -9.05 -21.33 -13.15
CA CYS A 171 -7.69 -21.18 -12.69
C CYS A 171 -7.12 -22.50 -12.19
N ASN A 172 -6.16 -23.06 -12.91
CA ASN A 172 -5.46 -24.29 -12.53
C ASN A 172 -4.10 -24.05 -11.85
N LEU A 173 -3.67 -22.81 -11.67
CA LEU A 173 -2.34 -22.46 -11.12
C LEU A 173 -2.10 -23.01 -9.72
N PHE A 174 -3.15 -23.18 -8.91
CA PHE A 174 -3.05 -23.65 -7.53
C PHE A 174 -3.92 -24.88 -7.24
N LYS A 175 -4.51 -25.50 -8.26
CA LYS A 175 -5.16 -26.81 -8.07
C LYS A 175 -4.04 -27.81 -7.84
N LYS A 176 -3.90 -28.31 -6.60
CA LYS A 176 -3.10 -29.51 -6.33
C LYS A 176 -3.67 -30.62 -7.20
N GLU A 177 -2.82 -31.27 -8.00
CA GLU A 177 -3.18 -32.55 -8.61
C GLU A 177 -3.56 -33.48 -7.46
N VAL A 178 -4.85 -33.86 -7.43
CA VAL A 178 -5.33 -34.90 -6.53
C VAL A 178 -4.94 -36.20 -7.21
N GLU A 179 -3.78 -36.78 -6.79
CA GLU A 179 -3.46 -38.19 -7.04
C GLU A 179 -4.37 -39.10 -6.20
#